data_b846e161295e6ab71bd9b73240c40a6e
#
_entry.id   b846e161295e6ab71bd9b73240c40a6e
#
_cell.length_a   1.000
_cell.length_b   1.000
_cell.length_c   1.000
_cell.angle_alpha   90.00
_cell.angle_beta   90.00
_cell.angle_gamma   90.00
#
_symmetry.space_group_name_H-M   'P 1'
#
loop_
_entity.id
_entity.type
_entity.pdbx_description
1 polymer ?
#
loop_
_entity_poly.entity_id
_entity_poly.type
_entity_poly.pdbx_seq_one_letter_code
_entity_poly.pdbx_strand_id
1 'polypeptide(L)'
;MTEVFIAIGSNLADPLGQARRAVAALATLPESVLVQASSFYSSRPMGPADQPDYVNAVARLNTRLTPLALLDQLQKIELEQGRVRKEERWGPRTLDLDLLLFGDQVINHERLIVPHYGMKEREFVLLPLAEIAPALVLPCGTPLAQLVARCPGNDLAIIAPSADVQEPL
;
A
#
# COMPACT_ATOMS: atom_id res chain seq x y z
N MET A 1 14.80 10.77 9.89
CA MET A 1 13.98 9.80 9.19
C MET A 1 12.87 10.47 8.40
N THR A 2 12.47 9.89 7.34
CA THR A 2 11.44 10.43 6.47
C THR A 2 10.17 9.60 6.60
N GLU A 3 9.04 10.25 6.73
CA GLU A 3 7.75 9.57 6.77
C GLU A 3 7.36 9.15 5.36
N VAL A 4 6.99 7.89 5.21
CA VAL A 4 6.60 7.35 3.89
C VAL A 4 5.30 6.56 4.03
N PHE A 5 4.56 6.49 2.94
CA PHE A 5 3.32 5.72 2.88
C PHE A 5 3.41 4.72 1.73
N ILE A 6 3.04 3.50 2.03
CA ILE A 6 3.14 2.39 1.08
C ILE A 6 1.78 1.72 0.97
N ALA A 7 1.30 1.57 -0.27
CA ALA A 7 0.06 0.86 -0.53
C ALA A 7 0.36 -0.62 -0.71
N ILE A 8 -0.49 -1.45 -0.15
CA ILE A 8 -0.39 -2.89 -0.22
C ILE A 8 -1.62 -3.40 -0.95
N GLY A 9 -1.41 -4.18 -2.00
CA GLY A 9 -2.50 -4.79 -2.74
C GLY A 9 -2.21 -6.24 -3.00
N SER A 10 -3.20 -7.11 -2.76
CA SER A 10 -3.02 -8.55 -2.92
C SER A 10 -4.31 -9.18 -3.41
N ASN A 11 -4.22 -10.11 -4.37
CA ASN A 11 -5.39 -10.87 -4.81
C ASN A 11 -5.09 -12.32 -5.11
N LEU A 12 -4.13 -12.89 -4.41
CA LEU A 12 -3.85 -14.32 -4.53
C LEU A 12 -4.87 -15.14 -3.75
N ALA A 13 -4.64 -16.44 -3.70
CA ALA A 13 -5.55 -17.39 -3.09
C ALA A 13 -5.88 -17.04 -1.64
N ASP A 14 -4.96 -16.43 -0.91
CA ASP A 14 -5.19 -16.00 0.45
C ASP A 14 -4.80 -14.53 0.55
N PRO A 15 -5.58 -13.63 -0.06
CA PRO A 15 -5.13 -12.24 -0.15
C PRO A 15 -5.00 -11.55 1.20
N LEU A 16 -5.89 -11.85 2.15
CA LEU A 16 -5.76 -11.25 3.47
C LEU A 16 -4.52 -11.72 4.19
N GLY A 17 -4.26 -13.03 4.14
CA GLY A 17 -3.05 -13.56 4.77
C GLY A 17 -1.79 -13.01 4.14
N GLN A 18 -1.80 -12.87 2.82
CA GLN A 18 -0.65 -12.29 2.14
C GLN A 18 -0.46 -10.82 2.49
N ALA A 19 -1.54 -10.06 2.58
CA ALA A 19 -1.43 -8.66 2.97
C ALA A 19 -0.87 -8.53 4.38
N ARG A 20 -1.29 -9.41 5.29
CA ARG A 20 -0.76 -9.41 6.64
C ARG A 20 0.73 -9.74 6.67
N ARG A 21 1.15 -10.70 5.85
CA ARG A 21 2.58 -11.04 5.76
C ARG A 21 3.38 -9.89 5.17
N ALA A 22 2.79 -9.13 4.25
CA ALA A 22 3.46 -7.97 3.69
C ALA A 22 3.66 -6.89 4.76
N VAL A 23 2.65 -6.65 5.59
CA VAL A 23 2.81 -5.70 6.68
C VAL A 23 3.91 -6.15 7.63
N ALA A 24 3.95 -7.44 7.95
CA ALA A 24 4.98 -7.97 8.81
C ALA A 24 6.38 -7.79 8.19
N ALA A 25 6.48 -7.99 6.88
CA ALA A 25 7.75 -7.78 6.19
C ALA A 25 8.18 -6.33 6.22
N LEU A 26 7.22 -5.40 6.06
CA LEU A 26 7.54 -3.98 6.15
C LEU A 26 8.08 -3.62 7.54
N ALA A 27 7.61 -4.31 8.56
CA ALA A 27 8.08 -4.06 9.93
C ALA A 27 9.55 -4.45 10.12
N THR A 28 10.10 -5.24 9.20
CA THR A 28 11.49 -5.71 9.31
C THR A 28 12.43 -5.03 8.31
N LEU A 29 11.95 -4.01 7.60
CA LEU A 29 12.80 -3.31 6.64
C LEU A 29 14.00 -2.67 7.34
N PRO A 30 15.19 -2.73 6.68
CA PRO A 30 16.36 -2.10 7.28
C PRO A 30 16.19 -0.59 7.36
N GLU A 31 16.79 0.01 8.38
CA GLU A 31 16.80 1.45 8.55
C GLU A 31 15.40 2.07 8.58
N SER A 32 14.40 1.31 8.99
CA SER A 32 13.01 1.76 8.93
C SER A 32 12.23 1.26 10.12
N VAL A 33 11.18 2.00 10.46
CA VAL A 33 10.27 1.66 11.56
C VAL A 33 8.86 1.72 11.01
N LEU A 34 8.10 0.64 11.18
CA LEU A 34 6.69 0.63 10.85
C LEU A 34 5.93 1.33 11.96
N VAL A 35 5.26 2.41 11.61
CA VAL A 35 4.56 3.24 12.59
C VAL A 35 3.12 2.79 12.75
N GLN A 36 2.44 2.53 11.63
CA GLN A 36 1.01 2.22 11.66
C GLN A 36 0.62 1.59 10.35
N ALA A 37 -0.37 0.71 10.40
CA ALA A 37 -0.98 0.15 9.20
C ALA A 37 -2.49 0.36 9.29
N SER A 38 -3.12 0.55 8.13
CA SER A 38 -4.58 0.70 8.08
C SER A 38 -5.26 -0.63 8.30
N SER A 39 -6.58 -0.59 8.44
CA SER A 39 -7.40 -1.78 8.32
C SER A 39 -7.22 -2.38 6.94
N PHE A 40 -7.65 -3.63 6.78
CA PHE A 40 -7.59 -4.30 5.49
C PHE A 40 -8.94 -4.17 4.81
N TYR A 41 -8.91 -3.74 3.57
CA TYR A 41 -10.11 -3.45 2.79
C TYR A 41 -10.21 -4.42 1.62
N SER A 42 -11.42 -4.82 1.29
CA SER A 42 -11.66 -5.64 0.11
C SER A 42 -12.24 -4.76 -0.98
N SER A 43 -11.73 -4.92 -2.18
CA SER A 43 -12.25 -4.21 -3.35
C SER A 43 -12.43 -5.21 -4.48
N ARG A 44 -13.41 -4.93 -5.36
CA ARG A 44 -13.66 -5.81 -6.47
C ARG A 44 -12.62 -5.62 -7.56
N PRO A 45 -12.18 -6.70 -8.21
CA PRO A 45 -11.26 -6.55 -9.31
C PRO A 45 -11.95 -5.90 -10.50
N MET A 46 -11.18 -5.20 -11.29
CA MET A 46 -11.66 -4.62 -12.52
C MET A 46 -11.45 -5.62 -13.64
N GLY A 47 -12.34 -6.54 -13.79
CA GLY A 47 -12.15 -7.56 -14.78
C GLY A 47 -13.15 -8.67 -14.61
N PRO A 48 -12.81 -9.87 -15.04
CA PRO A 48 -13.76 -10.98 -14.93
C PRO A 48 -14.22 -11.20 -13.51
N ALA A 49 -15.48 -11.52 -13.37
CA ALA A 49 -16.08 -11.65 -12.05
C ALA A 49 -15.56 -12.85 -11.27
N ASP A 50 -14.90 -13.77 -11.95
CA ASP A 50 -14.39 -14.97 -11.29
C ASP A 50 -13.03 -14.77 -10.64
N GLN A 51 -12.46 -13.57 -10.74
CA GLN A 51 -11.19 -13.30 -10.08
C GLN A 51 -11.42 -12.97 -8.60
N PRO A 52 -10.47 -13.35 -7.72
CA PRO A 52 -10.59 -12.98 -6.31
C PRO A 52 -10.60 -11.49 -6.12
N ASP A 53 -11.30 -11.05 -5.10
CA ASP A 53 -11.24 -9.65 -4.70
C ASP A 53 -9.83 -9.28 -4.27
N TYR A 54 -9.48 -8.02 -4.45
CA TYR A 54 -8.24 -7.50 -3.91
C TYR A 54 -8.41 -7.18 -2.44
N VAL A 55 -7.34 -7.37 -1.69
CA VAL A 55 -7.24 -6.85 -0.32
C VAL A 55 -6.23 -5.72 -0.35
N ASN A 56 -6.62 -4.60 0.21
CA ASN A 56 -5.83 -3.38 0.15
C ASN A 56 -5.62 -2.80 1.54
N ALA A 57 -4.45 -2.22 1.75
CA ALA A 57 -4.12 -1.53 2.97
C ALA A 57 -3.04 -0.49 2.68
N VAL A 58 -2.80 0.39 3.64
CA VAL A 58 -1.72 1.38 3.53
C VAL A 58 -0.93 1.32 4.82
N ALA A 59 0.38 1.34 4.69
CA ALA A 59 1.29 1.34 5.83
C ALA A 59 2.06 2.65 5.88
N ARG A 60 2.32 3.12 7.09
CA ARG A 60 3.08 4.33 7.35
C ARG A 60 4.36 3.94 8.06
N LEU A 61 5.48 4.36 7.49
CA LEU A 61 6.79 4.04 8.04
C LEU A 61 7.62 5.32 8.15
N ASN A 62 8.60 5.25 9.04
CA ASN A 62 9.70 6.23 9.05
C ASN A 62 10.94 5.51 8.59
N THR A 63 11.66 6.08 7.63
CA THR A 63 12.80 5.41 7.05
C THR A 63 13.98 6.35 6.88
N ARG A 64 15.18 5.79 6.97
CA ARG A 64 16.42 6.48 6.61
C ARG A 64 16.90 6.11 5.22
N LEU A 65 16.20 5.18 4.58
CA LEU A 65 16.56 4.78 3.22
C LEU A 65 16.28 5.92 2.24
N THR A 66 17.05 5.94 1.17
CA THR A 66 16.72 6.82 0.05
C THR A 66 15.49 6.28 -0.67
N PRO A 67 14.82 7.10 -1.49
CA PRO A 67 13.65 6.59 -2.22
C PRO A 67 13.93 5.36 -3.06
N LEU A 68 15.03 5.33 -3.80
CA LEU A 68 15.34 4.18 -4.65
C LEU A 68 15.76 2.97 -3.83
N ALA A 69 16.47 3.18 -2.72
CA ALA A 69 16.81 2.07 -1.85
C ALA A 69 15.57 1.46 -1.22
N LEU A 70 14.60 2.31 -0.84
CA LEU A 70 13.33 1.80 -0.34
C LEU A 70 12.59 1.03 -1.42
N LEU A 71 12.55 1.57 -2.63
CA LEU A 71 11.92 0.86 -3.75
C LEU A 71 12.52 -0.53 -3.95
N ASP A 72 13.85 -0.64 -3.88
CA ASP A 72 14.50 -1.94 -4.01
C ASP A 72 14.04 -2.91 -2.94
N GLN A 73 13.88 -2.44 -1.72
CA GLN A 73 13.40 -3.30 -0.63
C GLN A 73 11.96 -3.73 -0.84
N LEU A 74 11.11 -2.83 -1.34
CA LEU A 74 9.72 -3.18 -1.62
C LEU A 74 9.65 -4.23 -2.73
N GLN A 75 10.45 -4.08 -3.77
CA GLN A 75 10.46 -5.05 -4.85
C GLN A 75 10.98 -6.40 -4.37
N LYS A 76 11.93 -6.40 -3.45
CA LYS A 76 12.41 -7.65 -2.88
C LYS A 76 11.31 -8.38 -2.14
N ILE A 77 10.50 -7.66 -1.37
CA ILE A 77 9.37 -8.27 -0.67
C ILE A 77 8.37 -8.83 -1.67
N GLU A 78 8.08 -8.09 -2.73
CA GLU A 78 7.18 -8.58 -3.76
C GLU A 78 7.66 -9.89 -4.36
N LEU A 79 8.95 -9.96 -4.65
CA LEU A 79 9.52 -11.17 -5.22
C LEU A 79 9.48 -12.33 -4.25
N GLU A 80 9.76 -12.08 -2.98
CA GLU A 80 9.80 -13.15 -1.99
C GLU A 80 8.44 -13.68 -1.64
N GLN A 81 7.42 -12.83 -1.65
CA GLN A 81 6.09 -13.23 -1.19
C GLN A 81 5.05 -13.29 -2.28
N GLY A 82 5.24 -12.55 -3.35
CA GLY A 82 4.19 -12.41 -4.33
C GLY A 82 4.42 -13.15 -5.61
N ARG A 83 5.63 -13.16 -6.10
CA ARG A 83 5.93 -13.74 -7.41
C ARG A 83 6.62 -15.06 -7.25
N VAL A 84 5.93 -16.02 -6.73
CA VAL A 84 6.58 -17.25 -6.37
C VAL A 84 6.79 -18.15 -7.54
N ARG A 85 5.92 -18.09 -8.56
CA ARG A 85 5.97 -19.05 -9.62
C ARG A 85 5.97 -18.39 -10.97
N LYS A 86 6.90 -18.79 -11.78
CA LYS A 86 6.99 -18.28 -13.12
C LYS A 86 5.91 -18.82 -14.03
N GLU A 87 5.50 -20.04 -13.79
CA GLU A 87 4.47 -20.64 -14.61
C GLU A 87 3.10 -20.03 -14.35
N GLU A 88 3.00 -19.17 -13.38
CA GLU A 88 1.75 -18.51 -13.06
C GLU A 88 1.67 -17.11 -13.58
N ARG A 89 2.44 -16.79 -14.57
CA ARG A 89 2.44 -15.43 -15.07
C ARG A 89 1.09 -15.00 -15.62
N TRP A 90 0.22 -15.93 -15.93
CA TRP A 90 -1.13 -15.63 -16.41
C TRP A 90 -2.16 -15.62 -15.29
N GLY A 91 -1.75 -15.96 -14.08
CA GLY A 91 -2.65 -15.96 -12.96
C GLY A 91 -2.86 -14.57 -12.38
N PRO A 92 -3.65 -14.48 -11.32
CA PRO A 92 -3.85 -13.19 -10.64
C PRO A 92 -2.53 -12.63 -10.17
N ARG A 93 -2.46 -11.31 -10.14
CA ARG A 93 -1.29 -10.67 -9.56
C ARG A 93 -1.23 -11.05 -8.11
N THR A 94 -0.03 -11.09 -7.61
CA THR A 94 0.16 -11.61 -6.28
C THR A 94 0.17 -10.50 -5.25
N LEU A 95 1.23 -9.73 -5.22
CA LEU A 95 1.43 -8.71 -4.21
C LEU A 95 2.03 -7.49 -4.87
N ASP A 96 1.40 -6.33 -4.64
CA ASP A 96 1.92 -5.05 -5.10
C ASP A 96 2.20 -4.17 -3.90
N LEU A 97 3.39 -3.62 -3.85
CA LEU A 97 3.78 -2.65 -2.83
C LEU A 97 4.18 -1.37 -3.56
N ASP A 98 3.34 -0.35 -3.44
CA ASP A 98 3.54 0.91 -4.15
C ASP A 98 3.91 2.01 -3.18
N LEU A 99 5.03 2.68 -3.45
CA LEU A 99 5.43 3.84 -2.67
C LEU A 99 4.54 5.00 -3.07
N LEU A 100 3.70 5.43 -2.16
CA LEU A 100 2.74 6.51 -2.42
C LEU A 100 3.36 7.88 -2.21
N LEU A 101 4.01 8.07 -1.08
CA LEU A 101 4.56 9.35 -0.67
C LEU A 101 5.88 9.12 0.04
N PHE A 102 6.80 10.05 -0.16
CA PHE A 102 8.10 10.03 0.51
C PHE A 102 8.33 11.42 1.07
N GLY A 103 7.90 11.63 2.32
CA GLY A 103 7.88 12.96 2.90
C GLY A 103 7.09 13.90 2.00
N ASP A 104 7.63 15.06 1.75
CA ASP A 104 7.02 16.04 0.86
C ASP A 104 7.65 16.04 -0.53
N GLN A 105 8.45 15.05 -0.84
CA GLN A 105 9.23 15.05 -2.07
C GLN A 105 8.37 14.73 -3.27
N VAL A 106 8.70 15.38 -4.37
CA VAL A 106 8.17 15.05 -5.68
C VAL A 106 9.33 14.43 -6.45
N ILE A 107 9.16 13.18 -6.82
CA ILE A 107 10.24 12.42 -7.46
C ILE A 107 9.78 12.03 -8.85
N ASN A 108 10.59 12.35 -9.84
CA ASN A 108 10.32 12.01 -11.22
C ASN A 108 11.56 11.30 -11.77
N HIS A 109 11.60 10.01 -11.57
CA HIS A 109 12.72 9.17 -11.96
C HIS A 109 12.19 8.04 -12.83
N GLU A 110 13.02 7.51 -13.73
CA GLU A 110 12.52 6.47 -14.62
C GLU A 110 12.05 5.22 -13.87
N ARG A 111 12.56 5.00 -12.67
CA ARG A 111 12.13 3.85 -11.85
C ARG A 111 11.04 4.18 -10.85
N LEU A 112 10.81 5.47 -10.56
CA LEU A 112 9.96 5.83 -9.43
C LEU A 112 9.35 7.19 -9.63
N ILE A 113 8.04 7.26 -9.52
CA ILE A 113 7.31 8.52 -9.56
C ILE A 113 6.57 8.66 -8.23
N VAL A 114 6.83 9.76 -7.51
CA VAL A 114 6.20 10.06 -6.24
C VAL A 114 5.74 11.51 -6.28
N PRO A 115 4.52 11.82 -5.88
CA PRO A 115 3.46 10.91 -5.42
C PRO A 115 3.04 9.92 -6.50
N HIS A 116 2.57 8.76 -6.05
CA HIS A 116 2.15 7.72 -6.97
C HIS A 116 1.10 8.27 -7.93
N TYR A 117 1.31 8.03 -9.23
CA TYR A 117 0.53 8.72 -10.26
C TYR A 117 -0.96 8.40 -10.21
N GLY A 118 -1.34 7.23 -9.71
CA GLY A 118 -2.74 6.84 -9.68
C GLY A 118 -3.44 7.03 -8.36
N MET A 119 -2.74 7.54 -7.32
CA MET A 119 -3.34 7.51 -5.99
C MET A 119 -4.55 8.41 -5.82
N LYS A 120 -4.60 9.51 -6.57
CA LYS A 120 -5.68 10.47 -6.40
C LYS A 120 -7.02 9.97 -6.93
N GLU A 121 -7.02 8.90 -7.71
CA GLU A 121 -8.22 8.38 -8.35
C GLU A 121 -8.60 6.99 -7.86
N ARG A 122 -7.92 6.50 -6.83
CA ARG A 122 -8.13 5.12 -6.38
C ARG A 122 -8.62 5.11 -4.95
N GLU A 123 -9.91 4.81 -4.79
CA GLU A 123 -10.50 4.77 -3.46
C GLU A 123 -9.85 3.71 -2.58
N PHE A 124 -9.36 2.64 -3.17
CA PHE A 124 -8.70 1.59 -2.40
C PHE A 124 -7.31 1.99 -1.91
N VAL A 125 -6.85 3.18 -2.29
CA VAL A 125 -5.65 3.80 -1.74
C VAL A 125 -6.06 4.92 -0.80
N LEU A 126 -6.99 5.76 -1.24
CA LEU A 126 -7.35 6.97 -0.51
C LEU A 126 -8.01 6.68 0.83
N LEU A 127 -8.94 5.70 0.87
CA LEU A 127 -9.64 5.41 2.10
C LEU A 127 -8.75 4.81 3.17
N PRO A 128 -7.92 3.79 2.86
CA PRO A 128 -6.98 3.31 3.87
C PRO A 128 -5.99 4.37 4.31
N LEU A 129 -5.54 5.21 3.39
CA LEU A 129 -4.60 6.28 3.74
C LEU A 129 -5.25 7.27 4.69
N ALA A 130 -6.51 7.65 4.44
CA ALA A 130 -7.22 8.58 5.30
C ALA A 130 -7.47 8.00 6.68
N GLU A 131 -7.57 6.69 6.80
CA GLU A 131 -7.77 6.06 8.09
C GLU A 131 -6.59 6.34 9.02
N ILE A 132 -5.37 6.33 8.48
CA ILE A 132 -4.17 6.48 9.31
C ILE A 132 -3.55 7.87 9.21
N ALA A 133 -4.01 8.71 8.27
CA ALA A 133 -3.45 10.05 8.10
C ALA A 133 -4.55 11.00 7.61
N PRO A 134 -5.60 11.21 8.40
CA PRO A 134 -6.74 12.01 7.95
C PRO A 134 -6.41 13.48 7.68
N ALA A 135 -5.38 14.00 8.31
CA ALA A 135 -5.01 15.41 8.15
C ALA A 135 -3.91 15.62 7.11
N LEU A 136 -3.57 14.59 6.37
CA LEU A 136 -2.46 14.66 5.42
C LEU A 136 -2.77 15.65 4.29
N VAL A 137 -1.74 16.41 3.91
CA VAL A 137 -1.79 17.27 2.74
C VAL A 137 -0.73 16.76 1.77
N LEU A 138 -1.13 16.53 0.52
CA LEU A 138 -0.21 16.01 -0.48
C LEU A 138 0.82 17.08 -0.86
N PRO A 139 1.96 16.68 -1.43
CA PRO A 139 2.98 17.66 -1.84
C PRO A 139 2.46 18.74 -2.79
N CYS A 140 1.43 18.43 -3.57
CA CYS A 140 0.82 19.42 -4.47
C CYS A 140 -0.07 20.41 -3.73
N GLY A 141 -0.26 20.26 -2.44
CA GLY A 141 -1.07 21.17 -1.64
C GLY A 141 -2.51 20.74 -1.47
N THR A 142 -2.94 19.64 -2.06
CA THR A 142 -4.30 19.17 -1.95
C THR A 142 -4.48 18.37 -0.66
N PRO A 143 -5.45 18.73 0.21
CA PRO A 143 -5.71 17.94 1.39
C PRO A 143 -6.29 16.57 1.01
N LEU A 144 -5.83 15.54 1.70
CA LEU A 144 -6.33 14.19 1.46
C LEU A 144 -7.85 14.12 1.68
N ALA A 145 -8.35 14.81 2.69
CA ALA A 145 -9.78 14.80 2.97
C ALA A 145 -10.61 15.27 1.78
N GLN A 146 -10.08 16.20 1.00
CA GLN A 146 -10.78 16.69 -0.18
C GLN A 146 -10.89 15.61 -1.25
N LEU A 147 -9.84 14.82 -1.42
CA LEU A 147 -9.88 13.72 -2.38
C LEU A 147 -10.82 12.62 -1.92
N VAL A 148 -10.82 12.33 -0.63
CA VAL A 148 -11.72 11.32 -0.07
C VAL A 148 -13.18 11.74 -0.26
N ALA A 149 -13.46 13.03 -0.09
CA ALA A 149 -14.84 13.52 -0.24
C ALA A 149 -15.37 13.34 -1.66
N ARG A 150 -14.49 13.26 -2.64
CA ARG A 150 -14.88 13.06 -4.03
C ARG A 150 -14.96 11.59 -4.42
N CYS A 151 -14.56 10.72 -3.52
CA CYS A 151 -14.41 9.31 -3.82
C CYS A 151 -15.67 8.57 -3.43
N PRO A 152 -16.31 7.83 -4.34
CA PRO A 152 -17.55 7.14 -3.95
C PRO A 152 -17.34 6.06 -2.91
N GLY A 153 -16.30 5.25 -3.04
CA GLY A 153 -15.98 4.23 -2.04
C GLY A 153 -17.01 3.13 -1.90
N ASN A 154 -17.91 2.97 -2.85
CA ASN A 154 -19.06 2.08 -2.69
C ASN A 154 -18.70 0.62 -2.65
N ASP A 155 -17.61 0.25 -3.33
CA ASP A 155 -17.24 -1.15 -3.46
C ASP A 155 -16.13 -1.55 -2.50
N LEU A 156 -15.83 -0.70 -1.54
CA LEU A 156 -14.73 -0.94 -0.62
C LEU A 156 -15.29 -1.25 0.77
N ALA A 157 -14.89 -2.36 1.36
CA ALA A 157 -15.36 -2.77 2.66
C ALA A 157 -14.20 -3.22 3.53
N ILE A 158 -14.26 -2.88 4.81
CA ILE A 158 -13.26 -3.35 5.78
C ILE A 158 -13.55 -4.80 6.09
N ILE A 159 -12.56 -5.66 5.88
CA ILE A 159 -12.71 -7.08 6.16
C ILE A 159 -11.90 -7.54 7.36
N ALA A 160 -10.98 -6.71 7.85
CA ALA A 160 -10.21 -7.01 9.05
C ALA A 160 -9.68 -5.73 9.63
N PRO A 161 -9.56 -5.64 10.95
CA PRO A 161 -9.03 -4.42 11.58
C PRO A 161 -7.56 -4.24 11.24
N SER A 162 -7.05 -3.06 11.56
CA SER A 162 -5.65 -2.76 11.34
C SER A 162 -4.78 -3.78 12.06
N ALA A 163 -3.61 -4.05 11.47
CA ALA A 163 -2.66 -4.98 12.05
C ALA A 163 -2.15 -4.42 13.37
N ASP A 164 -1.91 -5.32 14.33
CA ASP A 164 -1.48 -4.93 15.66
C ASP A 164 0.02 -4.77 15.73
N VAL A 165 0.56 -4.02 14.81
CA VAL A 165 2.01 -3.93 14.72
C VAL A 165 2.61 -3.10 15.82
N GLN A 166 1.84 -2.20 16.39
CA GLN A 166 2.34 -1.38 17.47
C GLN A 166 1.83 -1.85 18.81
N GLU A 167 1.19 -2.97 18.86
CA GLU A 167 0.73 -3.48 20.12
C GLU A 167 1.90 -3.97 20.92
N PRO A 168 2.21 -3.30 21.99
CA PRO A 168 3.29 -3.80 22.84
C PRO A 168 2.76 -5.01 23.56
N LEU A 169 3.42 -6.02 23.53
CA LEU A 169 2.93 -7.20 24.20
C LEU A 169 3.51 -7.39 25.58
#